data_29b856fd5b2df005fa20717099db8e54
#
_entry.id   29b856fd5b2df005fa20717099db8e54
#
_cell.length_a   1.000
_cell.length_b   1.000
_cell.length_c   1.000
_cell.angle_alpha   90.00
_cell.angle_beta   90.00
_cell.angle_gamma   90.00
#
_symmetry.space_group_name_H-M   'P 1'
#
loop_
_entity.id
_entity.type
_entity.pdbx_description
1 polymer ?
#
loop_
_entity_poly.entity_id
_entity_poly.type
_entity_poly.pdbx_seq_one_letter_code
_entity_poly.pdbx_strand_id
1 'polypeptide(L)'
;MNIKELIVLSDLYAPKAYADFKETEWGVMFYDEKNKTMHDVNHACIIKDESFVPALQEIRAFYTEKGITPRIYLSGFQHRDHKSDLASCGFGVYRFGNFQHFLLLDSCTLAPADQLQIRELKSKNDITEKLLNNLYHTYLAEDSDTINRSRALLRRVVQSKDCRLFCGFFENEPACIAMLVKTPFGMDCFDLVETAEKFKGRGFASELIAYLVRLCDRPAFLFSENPAAIRIYEKAGFRRIKVSPEPCFYRAVYQERQRVNAFA
;
A
#
# COMPACT_ATOMS: atom_id res chain seq x y z
N MET A 1 2.98 8.41 22.35
CA MET A 1 2.24 8.22 21.08
C MET A 1 1.09 7.28 21.34
N ASN A 2 -0.12 7.66 21.00
CA ASN A 2 -1.29 6.80 21.18
C ASN A 2 -1.41 5.80 20.02
N ILE A 3 -2.24 4.76 20.17
CA ILE A 3 -2.33 3.67 19.17
C ILE A 3 -2.80 4.16 17.80
N LYS A 4 -3.61 5.22 17.71
CA LYS A 4 -4.10 5.76 16.45
C LYS A 4 -2.99 6.47 15.67
N GLU A 5 -2.20 7.29 16.37
CA GLU A 5 -1.01 7.94 15.81
C GLU A 5 0.00 6.89 15.34
N LEU A 6 0.17 5.83 16.13
CA LEU A 6 1.07 4.73 15.80
C LEU A 6 0.64 4.02 14.50
N ILE A 7 -0.65 3.74 14.34
CA ILE A 7 -1.20 3.14 13.12
C ILE A 7 -0.96 4.06 11.91
N VAL A 8 -1.30 5.35 12.04
CA VAL A 8 -1.13 6.32 10.94
C VAL A 8 0.33 6.43 10.51
N LEU A 9 1.25 6.58 11.46
CA LEU A 9 2.68 6.64 11.14
C LEU A 9 3.20 5.33 10.57
N SER A 10 2.74 4.19 11.10
CA SER A 10 3.12 2.87 10.57
C SER A 10 2.66 2.67 9.14
N ASP A 11 1.44 3.11 8.81
CA ASP A 11 0.88 3.07 7.46
C ASP A 11 1.68 3.97 6.50
N LEU A 12 1.87 5.24 6.87
CA LEU A 12 2.62 6.20 6.05
C LEU A 12 4.08 5.79 5.81
N TYR A 13 4.69 5.06 6.73
CA TYR A 13 6.09 4.63 6.64
C TYR A 13 6.28 3.17 6.19
N ALA A 14 5.21 2.41 5.99
CA ALA A 14 5.29 1.03 5.52
C ALA A 14 6.13 0.87 4.23
N PRO A 15 6.07 1.78 3.22
CA PRO A 15 6.88 1.67 2.02
C PRO A 15 8.39 1.72 2.25
N LYS A 16 8.89 2.18 3.42
CA LYS A 16 10.33 2.09 3.76
C LYS A 16 10.87 0.65 3.69
N ALA A 17 9.99 -0.31 3.90
CA ALA A 17 10.36 -1.71 3.87
C ALA A 17 10.73 -2.21 2.45
N TYR A 18 10.22 -1.56 1.39
CA TYR A 18 10.37 -2.06 0.02
C TYR A 18 10.60 -0.98 -1.06
N ALA A 19 10.67 0.29 -0.70
CA ALA A 19 11.00 1.41 -1.60
C ALA A 19 12.29 2.10 -1.16
N ASP A 20 12.99 2.77 -2.08
CA ASP A 20 14.01 3.74 -1.70
C ASP A 20 13.33 4.97 -1.12
N PHE A 21 13.98 5.66 -0.18
CA PHE A 21 13.36 6.81 0.46
C PHE A 21 14.39 7.89 0.83
N LYS A 22 13.90 9.13 0.90
CA LYS A 22 14.59 10.27 1.49
C LYS A 22 13.74 10.81 2.64
N GLU A 23 14.28 10.80 3.86
CA GLU A 23 13.69 11.49 5.00
C GLU A 23 13.97 12.99 4.92
N THR A 24 13.02 13.78 5.38
CA THR A 24 13.07 15.23 5.46
C THR A 24 12.59 15.69 6.84
N GLU A 25 12.76 16.96 7.16
CA GLU A 25 12.24 17.51 8.42
C GLU A 25 10.70 17.49 8.48
N TRP A 26 10.02 17.50 7.33
CA TRP A 26 8.57 17.54 7.23
C TRP A 26 7.91 16.18 6.98
N GLY A 27 8.69 15.13 6.61
CA GLY A 27 8.14 13.81 6.31
C GLY A 27 9.08 12.92 5.50
N VAL A 28 8.54 12.22 4.49
CA VAL A 28 9.30 11.26 3.71
C VAL A 28 8.91 11.29 2.24
N MET A 29 9.87 11.08 1.35
CA MET A 29 9.69 10.84 -0.09
C MET A 29 10.16 9.45 -0.45
N PHE A 30 9.25 8.62 -0.99
CA PHE A 30 9.56 7.29 -1.51
C PHE A 30 9.80 7.37 -3.02
N TYR A 31 10.76 6.61 -3.54
CA TYR A 31 11.03 6.60 -4.98
C TYR A 31 11.60 5.27 -5.46
N ASP A 32 11.31 4.95 -6.71
CA ASP A 32 11.92 3.86 -7.46
C ASP A 32 12.16 4.32 -8.90
N GLU A 33 13.40 4.72 -9.21
CA GLU A 33 13.77 5.23 -10.54
C GLU A 33 13.67 4.19 -11.65
N LYS A 34 13.64 2.90 -11.30
CA LYS A 34 13.46 1.79 -12.25
C LYS A 34 11.99 1.48 -12.51
N ASN A 35 11.10 1.93 -11.63
CA ASN A 35 9.67 1.67 -11.71
C ASN A 35 8.86 2.97 -11.52
N LYS A 36 9.18 4.00 -12.33
CA LYS A 36 8.73 5.38 -12.18
C LYS A 36 7.21 5.57 -12.19
N THR A 37 6.47 4.67 -12.82
CA THR A 37 5.02 4.74 -12.96
C THR A 37 4.28 4.10 -11.77
N MET A 38 4.96 3.29 -10.95
CA MET A 38 4.37 2.64 -9.77
C MET A 38 4.10 3.66 -8.66
N HIS A 39 2.83 3.87 -8.33
CA HIS A 39 2.41 4.91 -7.38
C HIS A 39 2.84 4.59 -5.95
N ASP A 40 2.75 3.32 -5.55
CA ASP A 40 2.96 2.90 -4.16
C ASP A 40 4.42 2.99 -3.70
N VAL A 41 5.35 3.12 -4.64
CA VAL A 41 6.78 3.34 -4.36
C VAL A 41 7.28 4.71 -4.80
N ASN A 42 6.41 5.58 -5.36
CA ASN A 42 6.76 6.92 -5.87
C ASN A 42 5.75 7.95 -5.38
N HIS A 43 5.81 8.27 -4.11
CA HIS A 43 4.97 9.31 -3.49
C HIS A 43 5.66 9.90 -2.26
N ALA A 44 5.18 11.07 -1.84
CA ALA A 44 5.58 11.71 -0.60
C ALA A 44 4.46 11.64 0.44
N CYS A 45 4.84 11.62 1.72
CA CYS A 45 3.95 11.80 2.86
C CYS A 45 4.45 12.99 3.68
N ILE A 46 3.62 14.04 3.79
CA ILE A 46 3.89 15.21 4.65
C ILE A 46 3.28 14.92 6.02
N ILE A 47 4.09 15.01 7.07
CA ILE A 47 3.67 14.69 8.44
C ILE A 47 3.55 15.97 9.28
N LYS A 48 4.40 16.97 9.01
CA LYS A 48 4.38 18.26 9.70
C LYS A 48 3.65 19.31 8.85
N ASP A 49 2.42 19.63 9.24
CA ASP A 49 1.56 20.56 8.49
C ASP A 49 2.10 21.99 8.44
N GLU A 50 2.87 22.43 9.45
CA GLU A 50 3.54 23.74 9.47
C GLU A 50 4.58 23.91 8.35
N SER A 51 5.05 22.82 7.79
CA SER A 51 6.02 22.81 6.68
C SER A 51 5.38 22.48 5.32
N PHE A 52 4.04 22.54 5.21
CA PHE A 52 3.31 21.99 4.07
C PHE A 52 3.71 22.67 2.73
N VAL A 53 3.68 23.99 2.66
CA VAL A 53 4.00 24.71 1.42
C VAL A 53 5.47 24.57 1.00
N PRO A 54 6.48 24.73 1.88
CA PRO A 54 7.88 24.39 1.54
C PRO A 54 8.05 22.96 1.08
N ALA A 55 7.35 21.99 1.71
CA ALA A 55 7.40 20.58 1.32
C ALA A 55 6.90 20.36 -0.12
N LEU A 56 5.83 21.04 -0.55
CA LEU A 56 5.31 20.93 -1.92
C LEU A 56 6.37 21.33 -2.97
N GLN A 57 7.16 22.35 -2.68
CA GLN A 57 8.23 22.82 -3.57
C GLN A 57 9.38 21.81 -3.65
N GLU A 58 9.81 21.27 -2.49
CA GLU A 58 10.86 20.25 -2.43
C GLU A 58 10.41 18.95 -3.12
N ILE A 59 9.19 18.48 -2.86
CA ILE A 59 8.60 17.31 -3.51
C ILE A 59 8.63 17.46 -5.04
N ARG A 60 8.14 18.60 -5.53
CA ARG A 60 8.13 18.88 -6.97
C ARG A 60 9.53 18.83 -7.57
N ALA A 61 10.50 19.51 -6.95
CA ALA A 61 11.89 19.56 -7.43
C ALA A 61 12.51 18.15 -7.46
N PHE A 62 12.41 17.42 -6.35
CA PHE A 62 12.99 16.09 -6.17
C PHE A 62 12.48 15.07 -7.20
N TYR A 63 11.16 14.96 -7.37
CA TYR A 63 10.61 13.98 -8.32
C TYR A 63 10.82 14.40 -9.78
N THR A 64 10.74 15.69 -10.10
CA THR A 64 10.99 16.18 -11.46
C THR A 64 12.43 15.91 -11.90
N GLU A 65 13.41 16.12 -11.02
CA GLU A 65 14.81 15.79 -11.29
C GLU A 65 15.01 14.32 -11.64
N LYS A 66 14.27 13.42 -10.98
CA LYS A 66 14.31 11.97 -11.24
C LYS A 66 13.46 11.52 -12.43
N GLY A 67 12.73 12.42 -13.06
CA GLY A 67 11.77 12.11 -14.11
C GLY A 67 10.60 11.26 -13.61
N ILE A 68 10.21 11.44 -12.35
CA ILE A 68 9.05 10.81 -11.69
C ILE A 68 7.97 11.87 -11.55
N THR A 69 6.72 11.52 -11.80
CA THR A 69 5.60 12.44 -11.57
C THR A 69 5.44 12.70 -10.06
N PRO A 70 5.53 13.96 -9.57
CA PRO A 70 5.36 14.28 -8.16
C PRO A 70 3.96 13.87 -7.67
N ARG A 71 3.90 13.09 -6.57
CA ARG A 71 2.67 12.63 -5.95
C ARG A 71 2.76 12.77 -4.43
N ILE A 72 1.62 13.03 -3.80
CA ILE A 72 1.51 13.15 -2.35
C ILE A 72 0.29 12.34 -1.92
N TYR A 73 0.46 11.53 -0.87
CA TYR A 73 -0.67 10.89 -0.20
C TYR A 73 -1.10 11.78 0.97
N LEU A 74 -2.37 12.12 1.01
CA LEU A 74 -2.95 13.09 1.93
C LEU A 74 -4.04 12.43 2.78
N SER A 75 -4.08 12.79 4.04
CA SER A 75 -5.25 12.57 4.89
C SER A 75 -6.41 13.49 4.48
N GLY A 76 -7.63 13.17 4.91
CA GLY A 76 -8.80 14.03 4.68
C GLY A 76 -8.63 15.42 5.27
N PHE A 77 -7.94 15.55 6.40
CA PHE A 77 -7.63 16.86 7.01
C PHE A 77 -6.71 17.69 6.13
N GLN A 78 -5.57 17.12 5.74
CA GLN A 78 -4.60 17.82 4.91
C GLN A 78 -5.21 18.28 3.58
N HIS A 79 -6.06 17.43 2.97
CA HIS A 79 -6.79 17.83 1.77
C HIS A 79 -7.67 19.07 2.01
N ARG A 80 -8.43 19.09 3.10
CA ARG A 80 -9.33 20.21 3.41
C ARG A 80 -8.57 21.49 3.73
N ASP A 81 -7.55 21.37 4.60
CA ASP A 81 -6.86 22.50 5.20
C ASP A 81 -5.86 23.15 4.23
N HIS A 82 -5.31 22.38 3.26
CA HIS A 82 -4.30 22.82 2.29
C HIS A 82 -4.78 22.81 0.83
N LYS A 83 -6.08 22.83 0.57
CA LYS A 83 -6.62 22.78 -0.79
C LYS A 83 -6.13 23.94 -1.68
N SER A 84 -6.05 25.15 -1.15
CA SER A 84 -5.54 26.33 -1.88
C SER A 84 -4.04 26.22 -2.16
N ASP A 85 -3.25 25.71 -1.21
CA ASP A 85 -1.81 25.56 -1.33
C ASP A 85 -1.46 24.54 -2.41
N LEU A 86 -2.14 23.39 -2.40
CA LEU A 86 -2.00 22.36 -3.42
C LEU A 86 -2.28 22.92 -4.82
N ALA A 87 -3.38 23.61 -5.00
CA ALA A 87 -3.77 24.21 -6.28
C ALA A 87 -2.75 25.27 -6.74
N SER A 88 -2.30 26.14 -5.85
CA SER A 88 -1.31 27.20 -6.15
C SER A 88 0.04 26.62 -6.57
N CYS A 89 0.44 25.48 -5.99
CA CYS A 89 1.66 24.76 -6.32
C CYS A 89 1.50 23.80 -7.52
N GLY A 90 0.33 23.76 -8.17
CA GLY A 90 0.09 22.97 -9.39
C GLY A 90 -0.27 21.52 -9.14
N PHE A 91 -0.74 21.16 -7.94
CA PHE A 91 -1.22 19.82 -7.63
C PHE A 91 -2.74 19.71 -7.83
N GLY A 92 -3.16 18.79 -8.70
CA GLY A 92 -4.54 18.34 -8.80
C GLY A 92 -4.81 17.25 -7.77
N VAL A 93 -5.95 17.33 -7.08
CA VAL A 93 -6.30 16.38 -6.02
C VAL A 93 -7.39 15.44 -6.47
N TYR A 94 -7.19 14.17 -6.20
CA TYR A 94 -8.13 13.09 -6.49
C TYR A 94 -8.46 12.35 -5.20
N ARG A 95 -9.72 11.97 -5.03
CA ARG A 95 -10.11 11.02 -3.99
C ARG A 95 -9.57 9.64 -4.39
N PHE A 96 -8.79 9.01 -3.51
CA PHE A 96 -8.17 7.72 -3.79
C PHE A 96 -9.02 6.55 -3.28
N GLY A 97 -9.62 6.68 -2.08
CA GLY A 97 -10.46 5.62 -1.52
C GLY A 97 -11.05 6.00 -0.17
N ASN A 98 -11.93 5.13 0.34
CA ASN A 98 -12.54 5.20 1.67
C ASN A 98 -11.95 4.16 2.62
N PHE A 99 -10.64 3.99 2.58
CA PHE A 99 -9.95 2.99 3.39
C PHE A 99 -10.21 3.19 4.87
N GLN A 100 -10.52 2.09 5.55
CA GLN A 100 -10.73 2.02 6.98
C GLN A 100 -9.59 1.21 7.59
N HIS A 101 -9.08 1.66 8.72
CA HIS A 101 -8.04 0.94 9.45
C HIS A 101 -8.65 -0.05 10.44
N PHE A 102 -7.97 -1.18 10.59
CA PHE A 102 -8.33 -2.25 11.49
C PHE A 102 -7.09 -2.68 12.29
N LEU A 103 -7.28 -2.93 13.58
CA LEU A 103 -6.25 -3.41 14.49
C LEU A 103 -6.59 -4.83 14.94
N LEU A 104 -5.62 -5.72 14.99
CA LEU A 104 -5.78 -7.06 15.53
C LEU A 104 -5.90 -6.97 17.04
N LEU A 105 -7.09 -7.27 17.57
CA LEU A 105 -7.42 -7.15 19.00
C LEU A 105 -7.95 -8.46 19.59
N ASP A 106 -8.60 -9.30 18.78
CA ASP A 106 -9.28 -10.50 19.23
C ASP A 106 -8.62 -11.76 18.68
N SER A 107 -8.99 -12.89 19.25
CA SER A 107 -8.59 -14.19 18.72
C SER A 107 -9.23 -14.44 17.37
N CYS A 108 -8.47 -15.07 16.48
CA CYS A 108 -8.95 -15.50 15.17
C CYS A 108 -10.04 -16.58 15.33
N THR A 109 -11.21 -16.32 14.77
CA THR A 109 -12.36 -17.25 14.76
C THR A 109 -12.53 -17.98 13.41
N LEU A 110 -11.62 -17.74 12.47
CA LEU A 110 -11.63 -18.47 11.20
C LEU A 110 -11.30 -19.95 11.48
N ALA A 111 -12.15 -20.83 10.95
CA ALA A 111 -11.89 -22.26 11.06
C ALA A 111 -10.55 -22.62 10.44
N PRO A 112 -9.79 -23.55 11.04
CA PRO A 112 -8.63 -24.11 10.39
C PRO A 112 -9.08 -24.74 9.07
N ALA A 113 -8.45 -24.36 7.98
CA ALA A 113 -8.62 -24.97 6.68
C ALA A 113 -7.25 -25.48 6.24
N ASP A 114 -7.22 -26.54 5.49
CA ASP A 114 -6.00 -27.24 5.08
C ASP A 114 -6.05 -27.50 3.57
N GLN A 115 -6.59 -26.53 2.85
CA GLN A 115 -6.75 -26.60 1.40
C GLN A 115 -5.52 -26.09 0.66
N LEU A 116 -4.77 -25.17 1.31
CA LEU A 116 -3.64 -24.49 0.71
C LEU A 116 -2.30 -25.02 1.22
N GLN A 117 -1.37 -25.23 0.32
CA GLN A 117 0.02 -25.26 0.67
C GLN A 117 0.53 -23.81 0.78
N ILE A 118 0.63 -23.27 2.00
CA ILE A 118 1.11 -21.92 2.22
C ILE A 118 2.64 -21.93 2.31
N ARG A 119 3.29 -21.09 1.49
CA ARG A 119 4.73 -20.95 1.45
C ARG A 119 5.15 -19.48 1.50
N GLU A 120 6.22 -19.21 2.24
CA GLU A 120 6.91 -17.92 2.21
C GLU A 120 7.79 -17.84 0.95
N LEU A 121 7.61 -16.80 0.14
CA LEU A 121 8.43 -16.51 -1.03
C LEU A 121 9.65 -15.70 -0.58
N LYS A 122 10.87 -16.18 -0.86
CA LYS A 122 12.12 -15.64 -0.30
C LYS A 122 13.11 -15.17 -1.34
N SER A 123 12.86 -15.47 -2.60
CA SER A 123 13.77 -15.14 -3.68
C SER A 123 13.08 -14.53 -4.89
N LYS A 124 13.83 -13.80 -5.72
CA LYS A 124 13.31 -13.30 -7.00
C LYS A 124 12.79 -14.39 -7.93
N ASN A 125 13.32 -15.60 -7.80
CA ASN A 125 12.93 -16.75 -8.62
C ASN A 125 11.56 -17.29 -8.24
N ASP A 126 11.09 -17.02 -7.01
CA ASP A 126 9.75 -17.39 -6.58
C ASP A 126 8.68 -16.52 -7.26
N ILE A 127 9.07 -15.35 -7.79
CA ILE A 127 8.17 -14.44 -8.52
C ILE A 127 8.10 -14.87 -9.99
N THR A 128 7.34 -15.93 -10.22
CA THR A 128 7.20 -16.58 -11.54
C THR A 128 6.13 -15.91 -12.40
N GLU A 129 6.18 -16.12 -13.72
CA GLU A 129 5.12 -15.67 -14.64
C GLU A 129 3.75 -16.27 -14.27
N LYS A 130 3.73 -17.54 -13.84
CA LYS A 130 2.49 -18.21 -13.42
C LYS A 130 1.87 -17.51 -12.21
N LEU A 131 2.67 -17.09 -11.22
CA LEU A 131 2.20 -16.34 -10.07
C LEU A 131 1.61 -14.99 -10.49
N LEU A 132 2.35 -14.23 -11.30
CA LEU A 132 1.93 -12.91 -11.75
C LEU A 132 0.64 -12.98 -12.60
N ASN A 133 0.59 -13.89 -13.55
CA ASN A 133 -0.58 -14.05 -14.40
C ASN A 133 -1.81 -14.50 -13.62
N ASN A 134 -1.68 -15.38 -12.64
CA ASN A 134 -2.83 -15.80 -11.84
C ASN A 134 -3.38 -14.66 -10.96
N LEU A 135 -2.50 -13.90 -10.31
CA LEU A 135 -2.91 -12.90 -9.32
C LEU A 135 -3.33 -11.56 -9.96
N TYR A 136 -2.70 -11.18 -11.07
CA TYR A 136 -2.89 -9.85 -11.67
C TYR A 136 -3.55 -9.88 -13.05
N HIS A 137 -4.08 -11.01 -13.49
CA HIS A 137 -4.71 -11.17 -14.80
C HIS A 137 -5.84 -10.16 -15.07
N THR A 138 -6.69 -9.88 -14.08
CA THR A 138 -7.79 -8.92 -14.20
C THR A 138 -7.33 -7.50 -14.50
N TYR A 139 -6.17 -7.11 -14.00
CA TYR A 139 -5.60 -5.77 -14.22
C TYR A 139 -4.95 -5.62 -15.60
N LEU A 140 -4.66 -6.70 -16.30
CA LEU A 140 -4.07 -6.66 -17.64
C LEU A 140 -4.98 -6.04 -18.69
N ALA A 141 -6.29 -6.16 -18.52
CA ALA A 141 -7.27 -5.55 -19.42
C ALA A 141 -7.28 -4.02 -19.31
N GLU A 142 -6.87 -3.49 -18.17
CA GLU A 142 -6.86 -2.06 -17.86
C GLU A 142 -5.49 -1.41 -18.17
N ASP A 143 -4.40 -2.15 -17.95
CA ASP A 143 -3.05 -1.64 -18.10
C ASP A 143 -2.05 -2.78 -18.38
N SER A 144 -1.54 -2.83 -19.60
CA SER A 144 -0.59 -3.86 -20.05
C SER A 144 0.75 -3.87 -19.29
N ASP A 145 1.11 -2.77 -18.62
CA ASP A 145 2.35 -2.67 -17.83
C ASP A 145 2.20 -3.12 -16.38
N THR A 146 0.98 -3.44 -15.93
CA THR A 146 0.69 -3.84 -14.55
C THR A 146 1.53 -5.04 -14.10
N ILE A 147 1.69 -6.07 -14.93
CA ILE A 147 2.52 -7.25 -14.58
C ILE A 147 3.98 -6.86 -14.37
N ASN A 148 4.54 -5.99 -15.22
CA ASN A 148 5.93 -5.56 -15.07
C ASN A 148 6.14 -4.77 -13.78
N ARG A 149 5.21 -3.87 -13.45
CA ARG A 149 5.23 -3.11 -12.21
C ARG A 149 5.09 -4.03 -10.98
N SER A 150 4.13 -4.94 -10.99
CA SER A 150 3.93 -5.91 -9.92
C SER A 150 5.14 -6.83 -9.74
N ARG A 151 5.74 -7.30 -10.84
CA ARG A 151 6.98 -8.09 -10.80
C ARG A 151 8.12 -7.32 -10.15
N ALA A 152 8.30 -6.06 -10.52
CA ALA A 152 9.35 -5.21 -9.95
C ALA A 152 9.14 -5.03 -8.45
N LEU A 153 7.92 -4.71 -8.02
CA LEU A 153 7.56 -4.55 -6.62
C LEU A 153 7.79 -5.84 -5.82
N LEU A 154 7.20 -6.96 -6.26
CA LEU A 154 7.33 -8.24 -5.54
C LEU A 154 8.77 -8.71 -5.42
N ARG A 155 9.61 -8.47 -6.44
CA ARG A 155 11.04 -8.76 -6.39
C ARG A 155 11.79 -7.90 -5.38
N ARG A 156 11.37 -6.68 -5.11
CA ARG A 156 11.90 -5.85 -4.01
C ARG A 156 11.44 -6.38 -2.66
N VAL A 157 10.15 -6.68 -2.54
CA VAL A 157 9.53 -7.21 -1.32
C VAL A 157 10.24 -8.47 -0.82
N VAL A 158 10.45 -9.47 -1.67
CA VAL A 158 11.12 -10.74 -1.27
C VAL A 158 12.60 -10.57 -0.92
N GLN A 159 13.21 -9.44 -1.23
CA GLN A 159 14.60 -9.12 -0.87
C GLN A 159 14.70 -8.28 0.40
N SER A 160 13.60 -7.74 0.86
CA SER A 160 13.56 -6.93 2.06
C SER A 160 13.59 -7.80 3.31
N LYS A 161 14.39 -7.40 4.31
CA LYS A 161 14.39 -8.02 5.65
C LYS A 161 13.15 -7.65 6.48
N ASP A 162 12.45 -6.58 6.09
CA ASP A 162 11.30 -6.02 6.79
C ASP A 162 9.97 -6.43 6.14
N CYS A 163 10.02 -7.24 5.06
CA CYS A 163 8.84 -7.82 4.41
C CYS A 163 8.90 -9.35 4.43
N ARG A 164 7.73 -9.94 4.59
CA ARG A 164 7.53 -11.39 4.41
C ARG A 164 6.34 -11.57 3.46
N LEU A 165 6.58 -12.21 2.33
CA LEU A 165 5.58 -12.46 1.31
C LEU A 165 5.16 -13.92 1.33
N PHE A 166 3.86 -14.19 1.45
CA PHE A 166 3.32 -15.54 1.50
C PHE A 166 2.40 -15.78 0.32
N CYS A 167 2.50 -16.97 -0.25
CA CYS A 167 1.59 -17.45 -1.29
C CYS A 167 0.94 -18.75 -0.87
N GLY A 168 -0.38 -18.81 -0.97
CA GLY A 168 -1.16 -20.03 -0.86
C GLY A 168 -1.29 -20.69 -2.23
N PHE A 169 -0.90 -21.97 -2.32
CA PHE A 169 -1.00 -22.77 -3.51
C PHE A 169 -2.13 -23.81 -3.37
N PHE A 170 -2.99 -23.85 -4.35
CA PHE A 170 -4.03 -24.88 -4.50
C PHE A 170 -3.70 -25.73 -5.74
N GLU A 171 -3.57 -27.05 -5.59
CA GLU A 171 -3.20 -27.97 -6.68
C GLU A 171 -1.96 -27.49 -7.46
N ASN A 172 -0.92 -27.02 -6.74
CA ASN A 172 0.30 -26.44 -7.29
C ASN A 172 0.12 -25.15 -8.11
N GLU A 173 -1.03 -24.50 -8.00
CA GLU A 173 -1.29 -23.22 -8.62
C GLU A 173 -1.31 -22.08 -7.58
N PRO A 174 -0.64 -20.95 -7.84
CA PRO A 174 -0.76 -19.76 -6.98
C PRO A 174 -2.22 -19.31 -6.92
N ALA A 175 -2.81 -19.37 -5.75
CA ALA A 175 -4.22 -19.06 -5.53
C ALA A 175 -4.46 -17.73 -4.83
N CYS A 176 -3.63 -17.41 -3.85
CA CYS A 176 -3.69 -16.14 -3.13
C CYS A 176 -2.32 -15.73 -2.61
N ILE A 177 -2.16 -14.43 -2.33
CA ILE A 177 -0.92 -13.83 -1.81
C ILE A 177 -1.27 -12.86 -0.70
N ALA A 178 -0.36 -12.69 0.27
CA ALA A 178 -0.43 -11.64 1.26
C ALA A 178 0.98 -11.31 1.77
N MET A 179 1.17 -10.06 2.18
CA MET A 179 2.43 -9.54 2.69
C MET A 179 2.27 -9.11 4.15
N LEU A 180 3.28 -9.40 4.96
CA LEU A 180 3.50 -8.79 6.28
C LEU A 180 4.66 -7.81 6.17
N VAL A 181 4.43 -6.56 6.52
CA VAL A 181 5.45 -5.51 6.55
C VAL A 181 5.75 -5.16 8.01
N LYS A 182 7.01 -5.27 8.39
CA LYS A 182 7.51 -4.77 9.68
C LYS A 182 7.72 -3.28 9.59
N THR A 183 6.86 -2.51 10.24
CA THR A 183 6.98 -1.06 10.21
C THR A 183 8.04 -0.57 11.22
N PRO A 184 8.63 0.63 11.00
CA PRO A 184 9.64 1.19 11.90
C PRO A 184 9.13 1.46 13.32
N PHE A 185 7.81 1.49 13.52
CA PHE A 185 7.16 1.82 14.80
C PHE A 185 6.74 0.61 15.62
N GLY A 186 7.25 -0.58 15.31
CA GLY A 186 7.00 -1.80 16.07
C GLY A 186 5.64 -2.44 15.84
N MET A 187 4.99 -2.12 14.73
CA MET A 187 3.76 -2.76 14.27
C MET A 187 3.99 -3.58 13.01
N ASP A 188 3.18 -4.61 12.82
CA ASP A 188 3.10 -5.36 11.56
C ASP A 188 1.91 -4.84 10.74
N CYS A 189 2.12 -4.56 9.46
CA CYS A 189 1.07 -4.21 8.50
C CYS A 189 0.78 -5.41 7.60
N PHE A 190 -0.50 -5.80 7.52
CA PHE A 190 -0.97 -6.73 6.50
C PHE A 190 -1.27 -5.94 5.22
N ASP A 191 -0.62 -6.28 4.16
CA ASP A 191 -0.76 -5.59 2.87
C ASP A 191 -0.76 -6.59 1.72
N LEU A 192 -1.08 -6.12 0.51
CA LEU A 192 -1.02 -6.89 -0.73
C LEU A 192 -1.82 -8.21 -0.68
N VAL A 193 -3.02 -8.17 -0.06
CA VAL A 193 -3.89 -9.35 0.03
C VAL A 193 -4.68 -9.51 -1.26
N GLU A 194 -4.26 -10.45 -2.10
CA GLU A 194 -4.90 -10.73 -3.38
C GLU A 194 -5.27 -12.21 -3.52
N THR A 195 -6.39 -12.48 -4.21
CA THR A 195 -6.81 -13.83 -4.57
C THR A 195 -7.07 -13.89 -6.07
N ALA A 196 -6.47 -14.86 -6.72
CA ALA A 196 -6.66 -15.08 -8.16
C ALA A 196 -8.15 -15.23 -8.49
N GLU A 197 -8.61 -14.59 -9.57
CA GLU A 197 -10.04 -14.49 -9.92
C GLU A 197 -10.75 -15.85 -9.92
N LYS A 198 -10.15 -16.85 -10.56
CA LYS A 198 -10.68 -18.22 -10.64
C LYS A 198 -10.80 -18.94 -9.29
N PHE A 199 -10.20 -18.40 -8.24
CA PHE A 199 -10.19 -18.98 -6.90
C PHE A 199 -10.96 -18.14 -5.87
N LYS A 200 -11.55 -17.02 -6.27
CA LYS A 200 -12.41 -16.21 -5.39
C LYS A 200 -13.61 -17.01 -4.89
N GLY A 201 -14.07 -16.69 -3.69
CA GLY A 201 -15.23 -17.36 -3.05
C GLY A 201 -14.93 -18.73 -2.42
N ARG A 202 -13.72 -19.27 -2.56
CA ARG A 202 -13.33 -20.60 -2.06
C ARG A 202 -12.74 -20.59 -0.64
N GLY A 203 -12.67 -19.43 0.02
CA GLY A 203 -12.14 -19.31 1.39
C GLY A 203 -10.62 -19.20 1.49
N PHE A 204 -9.89 -19.20 0.38
CA PHE A 204 -8.41 -19.19 0.37
C PHE A 204 -7.80 -17.95 1.03
N ALA A 205 -8.36 -16.76 0.81
CA ALA A 205 -7.92 -15.57 1.53
C ALA A 205 -8.10 -15.71 3.05
N SER A 206 -9.22 -16.30 3.50
CA SER A 206 -9.47 -16.55 4.93
C SER A 206 -8.42 -17.46 5.53
N GLU A 207 -8.07 -18.56 4.84
CA GLU A 207 -7.04 -19.50 5.28
C GLU A 207 -5.67 -18.86 5.37
N LEU A 208 -5.27 -18.08 4.34
CA LEU A 208 -4.00 -17.37 4.33
C LEU A 208 -3.92 -16.32 5.44
N ILE A 209 -4.97 -15.52 5.66
CA ILE A 209 -5.01 -14.51 6.72
C ILE A 209 -4.97 -15.18 8.10
N ALA A 210 -5.72 -16.26 8.32
CA ALA A 210 -5.67 -17.03 9.58
C ALA A 210 -4.26 -17.60 9.85
N TYR A 211 -3.56 -18.02 8.81
CA TYR A 211 -2.16 -18.45 8.93
C TYR A 211 -1.26 -17.29 9.36
N LEU A 212 -1.37 -16.13 8.70
CA LEU A 212 -0.53 -14.97 8.98
C LEU A 212 -0.78 -14.37 10.37
N VAL A 213 -2.04 -14.34 10.83
CA VAL A 213 -2.38 -13.88 12.20
C VAL A 213 -1.64 -14.70 13.26
N ARG A 214 -1.47 -16.01 13.05
CA ARG A 214 -0.72 -16.88 13.98
C ARG A 214 0.80 -16.63 13.96
N LEU A 215 1.32 -15.96 12.94
CA LEU A 215 2.74 -15.59 12.85
C LEU A 215 3.06 -14.24 13.47
N CYS A 216 2.04 -13.44 13.81
CA CYS A 216 2.24 -12.12 14.38
C CYS A 216 2.64 -12.24 15.85
N ASP A 217 3.79 -11.67 16.20
CA ASP A 217 4.32 -11.53 17.55
C ASP A 217 4.26 -10.08 18.04
N ARG A 218 3.75 -9.16 17.22
CA ARG A 218 3.62 -7.73 17.48
C ARG A 218 2.21 -7.25 17.17
N PRO A 219 1.82 -6.07 17.69
CA PRO A 219 0.56 -5.43 17.27
C PRO A 219 0.49 -5.34 15.75
N ALA A 220 -0.63 -5.79 15.17
CA ALA A 220 -0.81 -5.85 13.73
C ALA A 220 -2.02 -5.04 13.28
N PHE A 221 -1.90 -4.36 12.16
CA PHE A 221 -2.97 -3.57 11.55
C PHE A 221 -3.08 -3.85 10.04
N LEU A 222 -4.18 -3.43 9.49
CA LEU A 222 -4.43 -3.37 8.05
C LEU A 222 -5.38 -2.23 7.71
N PHE A 223 -5.50 -1.92 6.43
CA PHE A 223 -6.53 -1.03 5.92
C PHE A 223 -7.28 -1.67 4.75
N SER A 224 -8.56 -1.36 4.60
CA SER A 224 -9.38 -1.88 3.52
C SER A 224 -10.64 -1.03 3.31
N GLU A 225 -11.13 -1.00 2.08
CA GLU A 225 -12.48 -0.53 1.73
C GLU A 225 -13.35 -1.65 1.14
N ASN A 226 -12.79 -2.82 0.87
CA ASN A 226 -13.50 -3.95 0.27
C ASN A 226 -14.37 -4.68 1.31
N PRO A 227 -15.72 -4.65 1.18
CA PRO A 227 -16.62 -5.26 2.17
C PRO A 227 -16.41 -6.79 2.32
N ALA A 228 -16.00 -7.48 1.27
CA ALA A 228 -15.75 -8.92 1.34
C ALA A 228 -14.48 -9.22 2.14
N ALA A 229 -13.41 -8.45 1.92
CA ALA A 229 -12.18 -8.55 2.68
C ALA A 229 -12.38 -8.17 4.15
N ILE A 230 -13.14 -7.09 4.42
CA ILE A 230 -13.45 -6.64 5.79
C ILE A 230 -14.10 -7.77 6.61
N ARG A 231 -15.06 -8.50 6.05
CA ARG A 231 -15.68 -9.64 6.74
C ARG A 231 -14.69 -10.76 7.10
N ILE A 232 -13.67 -10.98 6.26
CA ILE A 232 -12.59 -11.93 6.55
C ILE A 232 -11.73 -11.40 7.71
N TYR A 233 -11.34 -10.14 7.65
CA TYR A 233 -10.49 -9.52 8.68
C TYR A 233 -11.17 -9.49 10.05
N GLU A 234 -12.47 -9.15 10.11
CA GLU A 234 -13.24 -9.18 11.35
C GLU A 234 -13.29 -10.59 11.99
N LYS A 235 -13.46 -11.65 11.18
CA LYS A 235 -13.38 -13.03 11.64
C LYS A 235 -11.96 -13.44 12.04
N ALA A 236 -10.95 -12.83 11.42
CA ALA A 236 -9.55 -13.05 11.78
C ALA A 236 -9.13 -12.34 13.08
N GLY A 237 -10.03 -11.56 13.71
CA GLY A 237 -9.78 -10.87 14.98
C GLY A 237 -9.47 -9.39 14.84
N PHE A 238 -9.50 -8.84 13.64
CA PHE A 238 -9.30 -7.40 13.44
C PHE A 238 -10.57 -6.63 13.80
N ARG A 239 -10.39 -5.46 14.43
CA ARG A 239 -11.47 -4.54 14.75
C ARG A 239 -11.21 -3.17 14.16
N ARG A 240 -12.25 -2.55 13.64
CA ARG A 240 -12.17 -1.23 13.05
C ARG A 240 -11.71 -0.20 14.08
N ILE A 241 -10.71 0.60 13.69
CA ILE A 241 -10.19 1.72 14.46
C ILE A 241 -10.43 3.00 13.68
N LYS A 242 -11.07 3.97 14.33
CA LYS A 242 -11.24 5.31 13.74
C LYS A 242 -9.97 6.12 13.99
N VAL A 243 -9.05 6.13 13.03
CA VAL A 243 -7.78 6.86 13.09
C VAL A 243 -7.93 8.32 12.62
N SER A 244 -8.92 8.59 11.77
CA SER A 244 -9.25 9.92 11.25
C SER A 244 -10.77 10.13 11.32
N PRO A 245 -11.28 11.37 11.44
CA PRO A 245 -12.71 11.65 11.35
C PRO A 245 -13.32 11.22 10.02
N GLU A 246 -12.54 11.32 8.94
CA GLU A 246 -12.94 10.90 7.59
C GLU A 246 -12.09 9.73 7.14
N PRO A 247 -12.71 8.61 6.75
CA PRO A 247 -11.98 7.44 6.24
C PRO A 247 -11.57 7.62 4.77
N CYS A 248 -11.24 8.85 4.37
CA CYS A 248 -10.89 9.18 3.00
C CYS A 248 -9.41 9.42 2.88
N PHE A 249 -8.81 8.79 1.89
CA PHE A 249 -7.47 9.09 1.42
C PHE A 249 -7.54 9.85 0.11
N TYR A 250 -6.71 10.87 0.00
CA TYR A 250 -6.58 11.67 -1.20
C TYR A 250 -5.18 11.53 -1.77
N ARG A 251 -5.10 11.62 -3.08
CA ARG A 251 -3.84 11.67 -3.82
C ARG A 251 -3.75 13.01 -4.52
N ALA A 252 -2.72 13.79 -4.24
CA ALA A 252 -2.37 14.97 -5.00
C ALA A 252 -1.30 14.61 -6.04
N VAL A 253 -1.51 15.01 -7.28
CA VAL A 253 -0.58 14.75 -8.39
C VAL A 253 -0.25 16.09 -9.06
N TYR A 254 1.05 16.36 -9.25
CA TYR A 254 1.50 17.53 -9.95
C TYR A 254 1.05 17.48 -11.42
N GLN A 255 0.42 18.54 -11.84
CA GLN A 255 -0.02 18.74 -13.21
C GLN A 255 0.86 19.83 -13.83
N GLU A 256 1.72 19.45 -14.77
CA GLU A 256 2.46 20.41 -15.54
C GLU A 256 1.45 21.32 -16.26
N ARG A 257 1.48 22.63 -15.98
CA ARG A 257 0.64 23.58 -16.70
C ARG A 257 1.00 23.44 -18.18
N GLN A 258 0.10 22.92 -19.00
CA GLN A 258 0.21 23.09 -20.45
C GLN A 258 0.39 24.60 -20.66
N ARG A 259 1.54 25.01 -21.20
CA ARG A 259 1.71 26.37 -21.71
C ARG A 259 0.63 26.52 -22.78
N VAL A 260 -0.46 27.16 -22.42
CA VAL A 260 -1.40 27.69 -23.42
C VAL A 260 -0.53 28.63 -24.25
N ASN A 261 -0.19 28.20 -25.45
CA ASN A 261 0.46 29.05 -26.41
C ASN A 261 -0.50 30.23 -26.65
N ALA A 262 -0.23 31.34 -25.97
CA ALA A 262 -0.80 32.62 -26.28
C ALA A 262 -0.11 33.13 -27.57
N PHE A 263 -0.50 32.54 -28.70
CA PHE A 263 -0.27 33.06 -30.02
C PHE A 263 -1.56 32.82 -30.81
N ALA A 264 -2.44 33.79 -30.75
CA ALA A 264 -3.43 34.15 -31.75
C ALA A 264 -3.70 35.66 -31.61
#